data_5fd408495705578d0ef19858ead48250
#
_entry.id   5fd408495705578d0ef19858ead48250
#
_cell.length_a   1.000
_cell.length_b   1.000
_cell.length_c   1.000
_cell.angle_alpha   90.00
_cell.angle_beta   90.00
_cell.angle_gamma   90.00
#
_symmetry.space_group_name_H-M   'P 1'
#
loop_
_entity.id
_entity.type
_entity.pdbx_description
1 polymer ?
#
loop_
_entity_poly.entity_id
_entity_poly.type
_entity_poly.pdbx_seq_one_letter_code
_entity_poly.pdbx_strand_id
1 'polypeptide(L)'
;MNFLPLLGSATLIKGTPRVGHGVIRMDQGNAIKKDVQEFYDNLGWDKSDAGFSDASIYEDLRPVAADYIHRCHQRVKQHLPDSGRYLLDVASGPVQYDEYIAYSAGHERRVCADISLRALVEARKRLGDKGLYVVADVANLPFADDTFDGVVSLHTIYHVPAAEQEKAFNEIHRVLAPERSAVVVYSWGARSPLMLLALMPFLTWSWLSRRLRARADSLGRSDSPTLYGHHYGHGWFAGRKWPFAYNLYTWRSVSPDFTKIYANPRLFGRSLLSVLFRMENAWPRFFGRFGQYPMIVVRKNPPA
;
A
#
# COMPACT_ATOMS: atom_id res chain seq x y z
N MET A 1 -8.90 -23.85 -17.51
CA MET A 1 -9.95 -22.85 -17.24
C MET A 1 -10.71 -23.30 -16.01
N ASN A 2 -10.28 -22.88 -14.83
CA ASN A 2 -11.01 -23.20 -13.60
C ASN A 2 -11.22 -21.90 -12.84
N PHE A 3 -12.30 -21.19 -13.23
CA PHE A 3 -12.94 -20.21 -12.39
C PHE A 3 -13.98 -20.97 -11.58
N LEU A 4 -13.81 -21.08 -10.29
CA LEU A 4 -14.82 -21.56 -9.37
C LEU A 4 -15.85 -20.44 -9.14
N PRO A 5 -17.12 -20.65 -9.46
CA PRO A 5 -18.18 -19.72 -9.07
C PRO A 5 -18.62 -20.05 -7.64
N LEU A 6 -18.12 -19.31 -6.67
CA LEU A 6 -18.72 -19.23 -5.33
C LEU A 6 -19.52 -17.93 -5.26
N LEU A 7 -20.60 -17.87 -6.03
CA LEU A 7 -21.62 -16.84 -5.88
C LEU A 7 -22.74 -17.41 -4.98
N GLY A 8 -22.70 -17.04 -3.72
CA GLY A 8 -23.89 -17.06 -2.87
C GLY A 8 -24.87 -16.03 -3.40
N SER A 9 -26.12 -16.45 -3.63
CA SER A 9 -27.23 -15.69 -4.19
C SER A 9 -27.43 -14.33 -3.51
N ALA A 10 -27.13 -13.25 -4.21
CA ALA A 10 -27.53 -11.90 -3.84
C ALA A 10 -28.98 -11.69 -4.26
N THR A 11 -29.88 -11.66 -3.29
CA THR A 11 -31.29 -11.27 -3.47
C THR A 11 -31.35 -9.76 -3.73
N LEU A 12 -31.76 -9.39 -4.94
CA LEU A 12 -32.04 -8.01 -5.34
C LEU A 12 -33.29 -7.50 -4.58
N ILE A 13 -33.07 -6.63 -3.59
CA ILE A 13 -34.15 -5.86 -2.96
C ILE A 13 -34.34 -4.57 -3.76
N LYS A 14 -35.41 -4.48 -4.52
CA LYS A 14 -35.95 -3.24 -5.10
C LYS A 14 -36.55 -2.40 -3.96
N GLY A 15 -35.91 -1.30 -3.60
CA GLY A 15 -36.46 -0.28 -2.70
C GLY A 15 -36.22 1.11 -3.28
N THR A 16 -37.32 1.87 -3.46
CA THR A 16 -37.31 3.27 -3.87
C THR A 16 -36.58 4.16 -2.86
N PRO A 17 -35.74 5.15 -3.29
CA PRO A 17 -34.91 5.93 -2.38
C PRO A 17 -35.75 6.98 -1.64
N ARG A 18 -35.71 6.92 -0.30
CA ARG A 18 -36.00 8.08 0.55
C ARG A 18 -34.70 8.83 0.80
N VAL A 19 -34.67 10.10 0.43
CA VAL A 19 -33.56 11.01 0.59
C VAL A 19 -33.24 11.23 2.09
N GLY A 20 -32.10 10.69 2.54
CA GLY A 20 -31.54 10.93 3.88
C GLY A 20 -30.03 11.01 3.76
N HIS A 21 -29.39 11.81 4.60
CA HIS A 21 -27.96 12.16 4.58
C HIS A 21 -26.95 10.97 4.54
N GLY A 22 -27.40 9.74 4.73
CA GLY A 22 -26.59 8.52 4.65
C GLY A 22 -26.33 8.01 3.22
N VAL A 23 -27.24 8.28 2.27
CA VAL A 23 -27.14 7.81 0.89
C VAL A 23 -26.01 8.49 0.11
N ILE A 24 -25.77 9.78 0.40
CA ILE A 24 -24.71 10.57 -0.25
C ILE A 24 -23.32 10.03 0.09
N ARG A 25 -23.08 9.54 1.32
CA ARG A 25 -21.77 8.99 1.73
C ARG A 25 -21.45 7.64 1.10
N MET A 26 -22.44 6.77 0.92
CA MET A 26 -22.22 5.47 0.25
C MET A 26 -21.92 5.64 -1.24
N ASP A 27 -22.57 6.59 -1.89
CA ASP A 27 -22.35 6.87 -3.31
C ASP A 27 -20.94 7.44 -3.58
N GLN A 28 -20.46 8.33 -2.72
CA GLN A 28 -19.09 8.87 -2.81
C GLN A 28 -18.01 7.81 -2.60
N GLY A 29 -18.20 6.87 -1.69
CA GLY A 29 -17.26 5.78 -1.46
C GLY A 29 -17.13 4.87 -2.68
N ASN A 30 -18.24 4.51 -3.31
CA ASN A 30 -18.25 3.69 -4.51
C ASN A 30 -17.62 4.43 -5.71
N ALA A 31 -17.87 5.73 -5.85
CA ALA A 31 -17.24 6.54 -6.89
C ALA A 31 -15.70 6.57 -6.73
N ILE A 32 -15.19 6.79 -5.53
CA ILE A 32 -13.73 6.76 -5.25
C ILE A 32 -13.13 5.39 -5.61
N LYS A 33 -13.78 4.29 -5.22
CA LYS A 33 -13.29 2.94 -5.56
C LYS A 33 -13.24 2.70 -7.05
N LYS A 34 -14.25 3.18 -7.77
CA LYS A 34 -14.32 3.10 -9.23
C LYS A 34 -13.19 3.92 -9.87
N ASP A 35 -12.97 5.15 -9.42
CA ASP A 35 -11.88 6.02 -9.93
C ASP A 35 -10.50 5.36 -9.69
N VAL A 36 -10.29 4.76 -8.52
CA VAL A 36 -9.06 4.02 -8.19
C VAL A 36 -8.89 2.80 -9.10
N GLN A 37 -9.96 2.02 -9.29
CA GLN A 37 -9.95 0.87 -10.19
C GLN A 37 -9.64 1.30 -11.63
N GLU A 38 -10.32 2.32 -12.15
CA GLU A 38 -10.11 2.85 -13.50
C GLU A 38 -8.69 3.38 -13.69
N PHE A 39 -8.12 4.05 -12.69
CA PHE A 39 -6.72 4.49 -12.74
C PHE A 39 -5.77 3.30 -12.92
N TYR A 40 -5.93 2.26 -12.11
CA TYR A 40 -5.08 1.08 -12.19
C TYR A 40 -5.30 0.24 -13.44
N ASP A 41 -6.56 0.08 -13.87
CA ASP A 41 -6.88 -0.66 -15.10
C ASP A 41 -6.40 0.04 -16.37
N ASN A 42 -6.38 1.38 -16.40
CA ASN A 42 -6.05 2.14 -17.60
C ASN A 42 -4.61 2.67 -17.63
N LEU A 43 -3.97 2.92 -16.48
CA LEU A 43 -2.66 3.57 -16.41
C LEU A 43 -1.68 2.83 -15.49
N GLY A 44 -2.05 2.55 -14.23
CA GLY A 44 -1.12 2.07 -13.21
C GLY A 44 -0.41 0.78 -13.62
N TRP A 45 -1.12 -0.12 -14.27
CA TRP A 45 -0.57 -1.42 -14.70
C TRP A 45 -0.17 -1.47 -16.18
N ASP A 46 0.03 -0.32 -16.83
CA ASP A 46 0.71 -0.27 -18.12
C ASP A 46 2.19 -0.65 -17.96
N LYS A 47 2.70 -1.42 -18.93
CA LYS A 47 4.10 -1.85 -18.95
C LYS A 47 4.92 -0.96 -19.87
N SER A 48 6.07 -0.55 -19.36
CA SER A 48 7.16 0.08 -20.11
C SER A 48 8.45 -0.74 -19.94
N ASP A 49 9.51 -0.34 -20.63
CA ASP A 49 10.84 -0.95 -20.45
C ASP A 49 11.36 -0.84 -18.99
N ALA A 50 10.88 0.16 -18.25
CA ALA A 50 11.24 0.40 -16.85
C ALA A 50 10.35 -0.37 -15.84
N GLY A 51 9.40 -1.18 -16.30
CA GLY A 51 8.43 -1.89 -15.47
C GLY A 51 7.01 -1.33 -15.59
N PHE A 52 6.20 -1.46 -14.54
CA PHE A 52 4.85 -0.89 -14.51
C PHE A 52 4.88 0.63 -14.30
N SER A 53 3.92 1.33 -14.89
CA SER A 53 3.79 2.79 -14.79
C SER A 53 3.66 3.27 -13.34
N ASP A 54 2.97 2.52 -12.49
CA ASP A 54 2.87 2.77 -11.04
C ASP A 54 4.27 2.91 -10.39
N ALA A 55 5.19 1.96 -10.66
CA ALA A 55 6.55 2.04 -10.14
C ALA A 55 7.30 3.29 -10.64
N SER A 56 7.15 3.65 -11.91
CA SER A 56 7.83 4.83 -12.47
C SER A 56 7.31 6.15 -11.91
N ILE A 57 6.03 6.21 -11.55
CA ILE A 57 5.41 7.39 -10.94
C ILE A 57 5.79 7.52 -9.45
N TYR A 58 5.70 6.41 -8.70
CA TYR A 58 5.75 6.44 -7.23
C TYR A 58 7.04 5.92 -6.61
N GLU A 59 8.01 5.43 -7.41
CA GLU A 59 9.30 4.96 -6.90
C GLU A 59 10.48 5.76 -7.48
N ASP A 60 11.63 5.65 -6.82
CA ASP A 60 12.90 6.13 -7.36
C ASP A 60 13.65 4.98 -8.04
N LEU A 61 13.40 4.79 -9.33
CA LEU A 61 13.99 3.70 -10.11
C LEU A 61 15.46 3.91 -10.48
N ARG A 62 16.10 4.99 -10.00
CA ARG A 62 17.52 5.25 -10.30
C ARG A 62 18.41 4.19 -9.63
N PRO A 63 19.51 3.77 -10.28
CA PRO A 63 20.43 2.76 -9.73
C PRO A 63 21.05 3.12 -8.36
N VAL A 64 21.06 4.41 -8.01
CA VAL A 64 21.55 4.88 -6.70
C VAL A 64 20.65 4.45 -5.55
N ALA A 65 19.33 4.31 -5.79
CA ALA A 65 18.34 3.95 -4.80
C ALA A 65 17.97 2.45 -4.82
N ALA A 66 18.32 1.72 -5.87
CA ALA A 66 17.86 0.35 -6.10
C ALA A 66 18.15 -0.62 -4.93
N ASP A 67 19.38 -0.65 -4.42
CA ASP A 67 19.75 -1.53 -3.27
C ASP A 67 18.94 -1.17 -2.02
N TYR A 68 18.80 0.10 -1.72
CA TYR A 68 18.01 0.56 -0.57
C TYR A 68 16.54 0.13 -0.67
N ILE A 69 15.91 0.33 -1.84
CA ILE A 69 14.52 -0.04 -2.09
C ILE A 69 14.34 -1.55 -1.99
N HIS A 70 15.19 -2.33 -2.66
CA HIS A 70 15.19 -3.79 -2.60
C HIS A 70 15.26 -4.30 -1.15
N ARG A 71 16.16 -3.77 -0.34
CA ARG A 71 16.28 -4.13 1.08
C ARG A 71 15.07 -3.72 1.91
N CYS A 72 14.39 -2.61 1.58
CA CYS A 72 13.13 -2.23 2.21
C CYS A 72 12.02 -3.24 1.90
N HIS A 73 11.91 -3.71 0.64
CA HIS A 73 10.96 -4.76 0.26
C HIS A 73 11.17 -6.05 1.07
N GLN A 74 12.41 -6.46 1.31
CA GLN A 74 12.73 -7.67 2.07
C GLN A 74 12.30 -7.63 3.55
N ARG A 75 12.11 -6.43 4.14
CA ARG A 75 11.66 -6.29 5.55
C ARG A 75 10.32 -6.95 5.82
N VAL A 76 9.42 -6.94 4.87
CA VAL A 76 8.06 -7.50 5.01
C VAL A 76 8.12 -8.98 5.36
N LYS A 77 8.97 -9.75 4.68
CA LYS A 77 9.09 -11.20 4.90
C LYS A 77 9.48 -11.55 6.34
N GLN A 78 10.24 -10.72 7.04
CA GLN A 78 10.68 -10.95 8.41
C GLN A 78 9.53 -10.99 9.44
N HIS A 79 8.34 -10.52 9.04
CA HIS A 79 7.16 -10.44 9.90
C HIS A 79 5.97 -11.28 9.41
N LEU A 80 6.13 -11.93 8.25
CA LEU A 80 5.19 -12.92 7.75
C LEU A 80 5.55 -14.31 8.28
N PRO A 81 4.58 -15.21 8.44
CA PRO A 81 4.86 -16.62 8.77
C PRO A 81 5.76 -17.27 7.71
N ASP A 82 6.70 -18.10 8.16
CA ASP A 82 7.63 -18.79 7.26
C ASP A 82 6.94 -19.82 6.37
N SER A 83 5.81 -20.39 6.86
CA SER A 83 5.06 -21.42 6.14
C SER A 83 3.57 -21.40 6.51
N GLY A 84 2.77 -21.95 5.63
CA GLY A 84 1.33 -22.08 5.80
C GLY A 84 0.66 -22.64 4.56
N ARG A 85 -0.65 -22.82 4.62
CA ARG A 85 -1.46 -23.22 3.47
C ARG A 85 -1.72 -22.03 2.55
N TYR A 86 -2.24 -20.94 3.10
CA TYR A 86 -2.64 -19.77 2.33
C TYR A 86 -2.02 -18.48 2.86
N LEU A 87 -1.31 -17.75 1.99
CA LEU A 87 -0.96 -16.34 2.19
C LEU A 87 -1.94 -15.48 1.39
N LEU A 88 -2.68 -14.58 2.04
CA LEU A 88 -3.51 -13.59 1.37
C LEU A 88 -2.67 -12.34 1.05
N ASP A 89 -2.71 -11.92 -0.19
CA ASP A 89 -2.16 -10.66 -0.66
C ASP A 89 -3.29 -9.73 -1.05
N VAL A 90 -3.56 -8.74 -0.20
CA VAL A 90 -4.69 -7.81 -0.34
C VAL A 90 -4.29 -6.59 -1.13
N ALA A 91 -5.00 -6.34 -2.23
CA ALA A 91 -4.67 -5.41 -3.28
C ALA A 91 -3.24 -5.69 -3.80
N SER A 92 -3.09 -6.91 -4.28
CA SER A 92 -1.81 -7.50 -4.65
C SER A 92 -1.12 -6.79 -5.81
N GLY A 93 -1.87 -6.02 -6.60
CA GLY A 93 -1.39 -5.55 -7.88
C GLY A 93 -0.93 -6.71 -8.77
N PRO A 94 -0.02 -6.47 -9.71
CA PRO A 94 0.56 -7.50 -10.58
C PRO A 94 1.68 -8.31 -9.90
N VAL A 95 1.89 -8.16 -8.57
CA VAL A 95 3.06 -8.71 -7.85
C VAL A 95 4.36 -8.24 -8.51
N GLN A 96 4.53 -6.93 -8.62
CA GLN A 96 5.48 -6.31 -9.56
C GLN A 96 6.97 -6.54 -9.27
N TYR A 97 7.36 -6.86 -8.04
CA TYR A 97 8.76 -7.09 -7.65
C TYR A 97 9.02 -8.56 -7.30
N ASP A 98 10.24 -9.03 -7.58
CA ASP A 98 10.64 -10.42 -7.30
C ASP A 98 10.67 -10.71 -5.80
N GLU A 99 10.99 -9.72 -4.97
CA GLU A 99 10.93 -9.82 -3.51
C GLU A 99 9.52 -10.14 -3.03
N TYR A 100 8.50 -9.64 -3.72
CA TYR A 100 7.10 -9.89 -3.38
C TYR A 100 6.71 -11.36 -3.62
N ILE A 101 7.31 -12.01 -4.63
CA ILE A 101 7.12 -13.46 -4.85
C ILE A 101 7.63 -14.24 -3.64
N ALA A 102 8.76 -13.84 -3.07
CA ALA A 102 9.38 -14.51 -1.95
C ALA A 102 8.54 -14.50 -0.66
N TYR A 103 7.54 -13.60 -0.52
CA TYR A 103 6.69 -13.55 0.67
C TYR A 103 5.88 -14.83 0.88
N SER A 104 5.49 -15.50 -0.19
CA SER A 104 4.71 -16.75 -0.13
C SER A 104 5.52 -18.00 -0.41
N ALA A 105 6.85 -17.93 -0.39
CA ALA A 105 7.71 -19.09 -0.75
C ALA A 105 7.46 -20.35 0.09
N GLY A 106 7.10 -20.18 1.38
CA GLY A 106 6.79 -21.28 2.29
C GLY A 106 5.30 -21.64 2.37
N HIS A 107 4.43 -21.01 1.57
CA HIS A 107 3.00 -21.29 1.56
C HIS A 107 2.63 -22.15 0.35
N GLU A 108 1.61 -23.01 0.51
CA GLU A 108 1.12 -23.84 -0.60
C GLU A 108 0.59 -22.97 -1.74
N ARG A 109 -0.19 -21.92 -1.40
CA ARG A 109 -0.82 -21.01 -2.35
C ARG A 109 -0.75 -19.56 -1.86
N ARG A 110 -0.62 -18.62 -2.81
CA ARG A 110 -0.85 -17.20 -2.59
C ARG A 110 -2.21 -16.82 -3.15
N VAL A 111 -3.07 -16.24 -2.35
CA VAL A 111 -4.36 -15.70 -2.78
C VAL A 111 -4.17 -14.21 -3.05
N CYS A 112 -4.20 -13.82 -4.32
CA CYS A 112 -4.15 -12.44 -4.75
C CYS A 112 -5.57 -11.89 -4.84
N ALA A 113 -5.91 -10.93 -3.99
CA ALA A 113 -7.19 -10.25 -3.98
C ALA A 113 -6.98 -8.78 -4.40
N ASP A 114 -7.60 -8.34 -5.49
CA ASP A 114 -7.47 -6.98 -6.00
C ASP A 114 -8.77 -6.49 -6.63
N ILE A 115 -9.01 -5.18 -6.62
CA ILE A 115 -10.17 -4.58 -7.28
C ILE A 115 -9.98 -4.53 -8.81
N SER A 116 -8.73 -4.49 -9.28
CA SER A 116 -8.34 -4.47 -10.68
C SER A 116 -8.20 -5.88 -11.23
N LEU A 117 -9.07 -6.24 -12.17
CA LEU A 117 -8.94 -7.51 -12.90
C LEU A 117 -7.63 -7.57 -13.70
N ARG A 118 -7.19 -6.44 -14.25
CA ARG A 118 -5.95 -6.33 -15.01
C ARG A 118 -4.74 -6.69 -14.14
N ALA A 119 -4.69 -6.19 -12.92
CA ALA A 119 -3.66 -6.55 -11.95
C ALA A 119 -3.57 -8.06 -11.72
N LEU A 120 -4.72 -8.71 -11.52
CA LEU A 120 -4.79 -10.15 -11.28
C LEU A 120 -4.37 -10.98 -12.49
N VAL A 121 -4.68 -10.53 -13.70
CA VAL A 121 -4.20 -11.17 -14.94
C VAL A 121 -2.67 -11.12 -15.03
N GLU A 122 -2.06 -9.99 -14.68
CA GLU A 122 -0.60 -9.85 -14.66
C GLU A 122 0.04 -10.67 -13.51
N ALA A 123 -0.57 -10.66 -12.31
CA ALA A 123 -0.13 -11.50 -11.19
C ALA A 123 -0.14 -12.99 -11.55
N ARG A 124 -1.16 -13.44 -12.31
CA ARG A 124 -1.24 -14.82 -12.79
C ARG A 124 -0.09 -15.21 -13.71
N LYS A 125 0.37 -14.30 -14.56
CA LYS A 125 1.54 -14.56 -15.43
C LYS A 125 2.81 -14.79 -14.61
N ARG A 126 2.92 -14.19 -13.42
CA ARG A 126 4.08 -14.30 -12.54
C ARG A 126 4.04 -15.50 -11.59
N LEU A 127 2.88 -15.78 -11.02
CA LEU A 127 2.73 -16.80 -9.97
C LEU A 127 2.25 -18.16 -10.55
N GLY A 128 1.63 -18.17 -11.73
CA GLY A 128 1.11 -19.39 -12.34
C GLY A 128 0.18 -20.16 -11.40
N ASP A 129 0.43 -21.47 -11.27
CA ASP A 129 -0.37 -22.37 -10.44
C ASP A 129 -0.16 -22.18 -8.94
N LYS A 130 0.83 -21.40 -8.50
CA LYS A 130 1.02 -21.03 -7.10
C LYS A 130 0.03 -19.95 -6.63
N GLY A 131 -0.61 -19.24 -7.58
CA GLY A 131 -1.57 -18.16 -7.30
C GLY A 131 -3.02 -18.61 -7.39
N LEU A 132 -3.87 -18.02 -6.53
CA LEU A 132 -5.34 -17.97 -6.65
C LEU A 132 -5.73 -16.50 -6.78
N TYR A 133 -6.70 -16.18 -7.64
CA TYR A 133 -6.96 -14.79 -8.06
C TYR A 133 -8.43 -14.45 -7.85
N VAL A 134 -8.71 -13.43 -7.05
CA VAL A 134 -10.06 -13.05 -6.64
C VAL A 134 -10.24 -11.53 -6.81
N VAL A 135 -11.24 -11.10 -7.57
CA VAL A 135 -11.61 -9.69 -7.60
C VAL A 135 -12.34 -9.36 -6.30
N ALA A 136 -11.75 -8.46 -5.50
CA ALA A 136 -12.28 -8.14 -4.17
C ALA A 136 -11.92 -6.72 -3.74
N ASP A 137 -12.81 -6.14 -2.92
CA ASP A 137 -12.59 -4.90 -2.18
C ASP A 137 -12.01 -5.23 -0.79
N VAL A 138 -10.89 -4.61 -0.43
CA VAL A 138 -10.23 -4.82 0.87
C VAL A 138 -11.11 -4.47 2.07
N ALA A 139 -12.07 -3.56 1.91
CA ALA A 139 -13.02 -3.22 2.96
C ALA A 139 -14.20 -4.20 3.05
N ASN A 140 -14.28 -5.21 2.15
CA ASN A 140 -15.34 -6.21 2.10
C ASN A 140 -14.79 -7.52 1.51
N LEU A 141 -13.88 -8.17 2.20
CA LEU A 141 -13.21 -9.39 1.72
C LEU A 141 -14.19 -10.57 1.68
N PRO A 142 -14.29 -11.29 0.53
CA PRO A 142 -15.24 -12.39 0.35
C PRO A 142 -14.71 -13.73 0.93
N PHE A 143 -14.05 -13.66 2.07
CA PHE A 143 -13.45 -14.83 2.73
C PHE A 143 -14.06 -15.02 4.11
N ALA A 144 -14.09 -16.26 4.58
CA ALA A 144 -14.49 -16.58 5.95
C ALA A 144 -13.45 -16.06 6.95
N ASP A 145 -13.87 -15.96 8.21
CA ASP A 145 -12.98 -15.66 9.32
C ASP A 145 -11.90 -16.73 9.44
N ASP A 146 -10.75 -16.36 9.97
CA ASP A 146 -9.68 -17.30 10.33
C ASP A 146 -9.13 -18.18 9.18
N THR A 147 -9.21 -17.67 7.95
CA THR A 147 -8.89 -18.46 6.74
C THR A 147 -7.40 -18.50 6.41
N PHE A 148 -6.65 -17.41 6.69
CA PHE A 148 -5.31 -17.22 6.15
C PHE A 148 -4.22 -17.34 7.21
N ASP A 149 -3.17 -18.09 6.91
CA ASP A 149 -1.98 -18.23 7.76
C ASP A 149 -1.14 -16.96 7.80
N GLY A 150 -1.24 -16.11 6.80
CA GLY A 150 -0.60 -14.81 6.75
C GLY A 150 -1.36 -13.87 5.81
N VAL A 151 -1.29 -12.58 6.09
CA VAL A 151 -1.88 -11.55 5.21
C VAL A 151 -0.85 -10.46 4.95
N VAL A 152 -0.74 -10.01 3.72
CA VAL A 152 0.08 -8.86 3.33
C VAL A 152 -0.75 -7.86 2.54
N SER A 153 -0.55 -6.58 2.81
CA SER A 153 -1.14 -5.48 2.04
C SER A 153 -0.13 -4.34 1.93
N LEU A 154 0.26 -3.99 0.71
CA LEU A 154 1.33 -3.04 0.46
C LEU A 154 0.79 -1.79 -0.23
N HIS A 155 0.95 -0.64 0.41
CA HIS A 155 0.65 0.68 -0.18
C HIS A 155 -0.80 0.89 -0.65
N THR A 156 -1.78 0.19 -0.05
CA THR A 156 -3.15 0.14 -0.54
C THR A 156 -4.14 0.93 0.30
N ILE A 157 -4.09 0.76 1.64
CA ILE A 157 -5.19 1.20 2.52
C ILE A 157 -5.47 2.71 2.39
N TYR A 158 -4.47 3.53 2.12
CA TYR A 158 -4.67 4.97 1.92
C TYR A 158 -5.33 5.34 0.58
N HIS A 159 -5.55 4.38 -0.33
CA HIS A 159 -6.38 4.53 -1.54
C HIS A 159 -7.83 4.11 -1.31
N VAL A 160 -8.12 3.48 -0.17
CA VAL A 160 -9.48 3.19 0.28
C VAL A 160 -10.15 4.49 0.75
N PRO A 161 -11.46 4.70 0.49
CA PRO A 161 -12.19 5.85 1.02
C PRO A 161 -11.93 6.05 2.52
N ALA A 162 -11.67 7.29 2.95
CA ALA A 162 -11.25 7.60 4.31
C ALA A 162 -12.14 6.97 5.39
N ALA A 163 -13.46 6.95 5.15
CA ALA A 163 -14.44 6.38 6.09
C ALA A 163 -14.39 4.83 6.18
N GLU A 164 -13.73 4.16 5.22
CA GLU A 164 -13.67 2.71 5.14
C GLU A 164 -12.30 2.13 5.51
N GLN A 165 -11.28 2.98 5.72
CA GLN A 165 -9.94 2.49 6.05
C GLN A 165 -9.88 1.68 7.35
N GLU A 166 -10.64 2.08 8.38
CA GLU A 166 -10.77 1.30 9.62
C GLU A 166 -11.39 -0.08 9.36
N LYS A 167 -12.42 -0.13 8.51
CA LYS A 167 -13.05 -1.39 8.11
C LYS A 167 -12.08 -2.29 7.36
N ALA A 168 -11.23 -1.73 6.48
CA ALA A 168 -10.22 -2.49 5.76
C ALA A 168 -9.20 -3.16 6.71
N PHE A 169 -8.74 -2.46 7.75
CA PHE A 169 -7.89 -3.07 8.79
C PHE A 169 -8.61 -4.18 9.55
N ASN A 170 -9.90 -3.98 9.87
CA ASN A 170 -10.71 -4.99 10.58
C ASN A 170 -10.95 -6.23 9.70
N GLU A 171 -11.16 -6.08 8.40
CA GLU A 171 -11.27 -7.20 7.46
C GLU A 171 -9.98 -8.01 7.36
N ILE A 172 -8.81 -7.33 7.27
CA ILE A 172 -7.50 -7.99 7.32
C ILE A 172 -7.34 -8.83 8.59
N HIS A 173 -7.74 -8.27 9.74
CA HIS A 173 -7.71 -9.01 11.00
C HIS A 173 -8.73 -10.15 11.06
N ARG A 174 -9.93 -9.94 10.54
CA ARG A 174 -11.01 -10.95 10.54
C ARG A 174 -10.60 -12.22 9.82
N VAL A 175 -10.03 -12.08 8.62
CA VAL A 175 -9.66 -13.23 7.77
C VAL A 175 -8.34 -13.89 8.19
N LEU A 176 -7.53 -13.25 9.05
CA LEU A 176 -6.29 -13.80 9.57
C LEU A 176 -6.59 -14.90 10.60
N ALA A 177 -5.93 -16.04 10.50
CA ALA A 177 -6.06 -17.14 11.45
C ALA A 177 -5.47 -16.80 12.83
N PRO A 178 -5.94 -17.42 13.93
CA PRO A 178 -5.38 -17.23 15.26
C PRO A 178 -3.88 -17.51 15.32
N GLU A 179 -3.16 -16.79 16.19
CA GLU A 179 -1.71 -16.88 16.39
C GLU A 179 -0.86 -16.51 15.17
N ARG A 180 -1.48 -15.99 14.11
CA ARG A 180 -0.82 -15.57 12.87
C ARG A 180 -0.63 -14.06 12.83
N SER A 181 0.14 -13.61 11.83
CA SER A 181 0.45 -12.20 11.61
C SER A 181 0.06 -11.70 10.23
N ALA A 182 -0.39 -10.45 10.19
CA ALA A 182 -0.57 -9.70 8.96
C ALA A 182 0.39 -8.51 8.91
N VAL A 183 0.89 -8.18 7.72
CA VAL A 183 1.78 -7.05 7.49
C VAL A 183 1.10 -6.05 6.56
N VAL A 184 0.88 -4.84 7.04
CA VAL A 184 0.33 -3.73 6.25
C VAL A 184 1.37 -2.62 6.13
N VAL A 185 1.81 -2.32 4.92
CA VAL A 185 2.61 -1.14 4.64
C VAL A 185 1.68 0.01 4.30
N TYR A 186 1.73 1.04 5.15
CA TYR A 186 0.90 2.24 5.04
C TYR A 186 1.75 3.47 4.71
N SER A 187 1.12 4.62 4.46
CA SER A 187 1.81 5.89 4.27
C SER A 187 1.22 6.96 5.20
N TRP A 188 2.08 7.61 5.99
CA TRP A 188 1.66 8.80 6.74
C TRP A 188 1.50 10.04 5.84
N GLY A 189 1.97 9.98 4.59
CA GLY A 189 1.88 11.06 3.62
C GLY A 189 2.53 12.35 4.11
N ALA A 190 1.89 13.48 3.85
CA ALA A 190 2.34 14.79 4.30
C ALA A 190 2.34 14.97 5.84
N ARG A 191 1.84 13.99 6.61
CA ARG A 191 1.86 14.00 8.07
C ARG A 191 3.08 13.31 8.67
N SER A 192 4.06 12.89 7.86
CA SER A 192 5.34 12.37 8.33
C SER A 192 6.24 13.50 8.87
N PRO A 193 6.50 13.58 10.18
CA PRO A 193 7.31 14.66 10.75
C PRO A 193 8.74 14.68 10.23
N LEU A 194 9.36 13.52 10.02
CA LEU A 194 10.71 13.44 9.47
C LEU A 194 10.78 13.95 8.04
N MET A 195 9.76 13.67 7.21
CA MET A 195 9.73 14.18 5.84
C MET A 195 9.45 15.67 5.79
N LEU A 196 8.56 16.18 6.65
CA LEU A 196 8.35 17.62 6.78
C LEU A 196 9.64 18.35 7.13
N LEU A 197 10.38 17.83 8.13
CA LEU A 197 11.66 18.43 8.53
C LEU A 197 12.72 18.30 7.43
N ALA A 198 12.87 17.12 6.84
CA ALA A 198 13.91 16.87 5.84
C ALA A 198 13.67 17.63 4.52
N LEU A 199 12.43 17.79 4.10
CA LEU A 199 12.11 18.49 2.84
C LEU A 199 11.90 20.00 3.02
N MET A 200 11.79 20.51 4.26
CA MET A 200 11.58 21.92 4.53
C MET A 200 12.57 22.85 3.83
N PRO A 201 13.89 22.62 3.82
CA PRO A 201 14.84 23.49 3.12
C PRO A 201 14.57 23.56 1.62
N PHE A 202 14.22 22.44 1.01
CA PHE A 202 13.89 22.35 -0.41
C PHE A 202 12.55 23.05 -0.71
N LEU A 203 11.54 22.82 0.11
CA LEU A 203 10.21 23.43 -0.05
C LEU A 203 10.28 24.95 0.08
N THR A 204 11.03 25.47 1.06
CA THR A 204 11.22 26.92 1.25
C THR A 204 11.98 27.54 0.08
N TRP A 205 13.06 26.88 -0.39
CA TRP A 205 13.80 27.32 -1.56
C TRP A 205 12.93 27.30 -2.83
N SER A 206 12.17 26.25 -3.03
CA SER A 206 11.28 26.12 -4.20
C SER A 206 10.14 27.17 -4.18
N TRP A 207 9.62 27.48 -3.00
CA TRP A 207 8.61 28.54 -2.82
C TRP A 207 9.20 29.94 -3.11
N LEU A 208 10.39 30.22 -2.56
CA LEU A 208 11.08 31.48 -2.82
C LEU A 208 11.44 31.64 -4.30
N SER A 209 11.99 30.60 -4.92
CA SER A 209 12.34 30.61 -6.35
C SER A 209 11.12 30.77 -7.25
N ARG A 210 9.97 30.17 -6.90
CA ARG A 210 8.71 30.39 -7.61
C ARG A 210 8.19 31.80 -7.46
N ARG A 211 8.26 32.42 -6.27
CA ARG A 211 7.90 33.82 -6.08
C ARG A 211 8.77 34.78 -6.92
N LEU A 212 10.04 34.45 -7.07
CA LEU A 212 10.96 35.26 -7.91
C LEU A 212 10.69 35.04 -9.41
N ARG A 213 10.24 33.82 -9.81
CA ARG A 213 9.89 33.48 -11.20
C ARG A 213 8.45 33.80 -11.58
N ALA A 214 7.50 33.89 -10.66
CA ALA A 214 6.08 34.15 -10.90
C ALA A 214 5.79 35.54 -11.52
N ARG A 215 6.85 36.30 -11.83
CA ARG A 215 6.79 37.48 -12.70
C ARG A 215 6.93 37.11 -14.20
N ALA A 216 7.15 35.86 -14.57
CA ALA A 216 7.52 35.49 -15.93
C ALA A 216 6.61 34.49 -16.65
N ASP A 217 5.90 33.56 -15.99
CA ASP A 217 5.17 32.51 -16.72
C ASP A 217 3.86 32.08 -16.04
N SER A 218 2.75 32.36 -16.74
CA SER A 218 1.47 31.69 -16.62
C SER A 218 1.47 30.47 -17.58
N LEU A 219 2.09 29.36 -17.20
CA LEU A 219 2.06 28.15 -18.00
C LEU A 219 1.51 26.95 -17.21
N GLY A 220 0.41 26.44 -17.76
CA GLY A 220 -0.25 25.18 -17.69
C GLY A 220 0.09 24.24 -16.51
N ARG A 221 -0.88 24.03 -15.60
CA ARG A 221 -0.95 22.81 -14.80
C ARG A 221 -1.15 21.65 -15.77
N SER A 222 -0.24 20.71 -15.75
CA SER A 222 -0.44 19.40 -16.37
C SER A 222 -1.58 18.70 -15.62
N ASP A 223 -2.70 18.45 -16.30
CA ASP A 223 -3.80 17.61 -15.85
C ASP A 223 -3.39 16.13 -15.92
N SER A 224 -2.40 15.75 -15.12
CA SER A 224 -2.14 14.32 -14.91
C SER A 224 -3.24 13.74 -14.03
N PRO A 225 -3.83 12.59 -14.39
CA PRO A 225 -4.85 11.95 -13.58
C PRO A 225 -4.27 11.69 -12.17
N THR A 226 -4.90 12.27 -11.16
CA THR A 226 -4.45 12.14 -9.77
C THR A 226 -5.17 10.96 -9.13
N LEU A 227 -4.41 9.93 -8.75
CA LEU A 227 -4.91 8.82 -7.97
C LEU A 227 -5.42 9.32 -6.61
N TYR A 228 -6.64 8.89 -6.23
CA TYR A 228 -7.14 9.19 -4.88
C TYR A 228 -6.22 8.62 -3.81
N GLY A 229 -5.93 9.41 -2.80
CA GLY A 229 -5.17 8.98 -1.61
C GLY A 229 -5.52 9.83 -0.40
N HIS A 230 -5.98 9.19 0.67
CA HIS A 230 -6.21 9.82 1.96
C HIS A 230 -5.31 9.21 3.03
N HIS A 231 -4.35 9.98 3.50
CA HIS A 231 -3.35 9.55 4.45
C HIS A 231 -3.71 10.03 5.86
N TYR A 232 -3.98 9.11 6.77
CA TYR A 232 -4.03 9.41 8.18
C TYR A 232 -2.62 9.43 8.79
N GLY A 233 -2.38 10.28 9.78
CA GLY A 233 -1.12 10.26 10.53
C GLY A 233 -1.11 9.21 11.66
N HIS A 234 0.07 8.99 12.24
CA HIS A 234 0.25 8.08 13.38
C HIS A 234 -0.77 8.31 14.50
N GLY A 235 -1.09 9.57 14.85
CA GLY A 235 -2.04 9.89 15.93
C GLY A 235 -3.44 9.33 15.70
N TRP A 236 -3.91 9.33 14.44
CA TRP A 236 -5.19 8.70 14.10
C TRP A 236 -5.15 7.20 14.36
N PHE A 237 -4.10 6.52 13.88
CA PHE A 237 -3.97 5.08 14.02
C PHE A 237 -3.83 4.67 15.51
N ALA A 238 -2.96 5.34 16.24
CA ALA A 238 -2.69 5.06 17.65
C ALA A 238 -3.87 5.42 18.58
N GLY A 239 -4.73 6.36 18.19
CA GLY A 239 -5.92 6.76 18.94
C GLY A 239 -7.13 5.85 18.74
N ARG A 240 -7.06 4.85 17.86
CA ARG A 240 -8.15 3.89 17.62
C ARG A 240 -8.11 2.73 18.62
N LYS A 241 -9.28 2.23 18.98
CA LYS A 241 -9.44 0.99 19.75
C LYS A 241 -9.54 -0.17 18.75
N TRP A 242 -8.37 -0.67 18.32
CA TRP A 242 -8.34 -1.81 17.42
C TRP A 242 -8.73 -3.11 18.13
N PRO A 243 -9.44 -4.05 17.47
CA PRO A 243 -9.74 -5.38 18.02
C PRO A 243 -8.53 -6.32 18.02
N PHE A 244 -7.34 -5.83 17.64
CA PHE A 244 -6.12 -6.60 17.49
C PHE A 244 -4.92 -5.91 18.14
N ALA A 245 -3.93 -6.73 18.53
CA ALA A 245 -2.61 -6.22 18.90
C ALA A 245 -1.80 -5.88 17.66
N TYR A 246 -0.98 -4.83 17.72
CA TYR A 246 -0.09 -4.46 16.62
C TYR A 246 1.27 -3.97 17.12
N ASN A 247 2.26 -4.12 16.25
CA ASN A 247 3.54 -3.46 16.36
C ASN A 247 3.78 -2.58 15.15
N LEU A 248 4.48 -1.46 15.39
CA LEU A 248 4.79 -0.50 14.35
C LEU A 248 6.30 -0.51 14.10
N TYR A 249 6.68 -0.80 12.87
CA TYR A 249 8.07 -0.77 12.39
C TYR A 249 8.20 0.12 11.17
N THR A 250 9.41 0.40 10.73
CA THR A 250 9.63 1.09 9.46
C THR A 250 9.68 0.09 8.31
N TRP A 251 8.95 0.37 7.24
CA TRP A 251 9.22 -0.23 5.94
C TRP A 251 10.26 0.62 5.20
N ARG A 252 10.03 1.93 5.08
CA ARG A 252 10.93 2.93 4.51
C ARG A 252 10.64 4.29 5.15
N SER A 253 11.64 4.94 5.71
CA SER A 253 11.40 6.20 6.43
C SER A 253 11.28 7.42 5.52
N VAL A 254 11.74 7.33 4.27
CA VAL A 254 11.83 8.46 3.34
C VAL A 254 10.94 8.27 2.12
N SER A 255 10.48 9.41 1.57
CA SER A 255 9.71 9.44 0.33
C SER A 255 10.62 9.31 -0.91
N PRO A 256 10.07 8.99 -2.11
CA PRO A 256 10.80 9.07 -3.37
C PRO A 256 11.36 10.46 -3.66
N ASP A 257 10.66 11.53 -3.26
CA ASP A 257 11.16 12.89 -3.42
C ASP A 257 12.43 13.13 -2.60
N PHE A 258 12.49 12.59 -1.37
CA PHE A 258 13.71 12.67 -0.56
C PHE A 258 14.88 11.98 -1.28
N THR A 259 14.69 10.76 -1.76
CA THR A 259 15.76 10.05 -2.46
C THR A 259 16.16 10.79 -3.74
N LYS A 260 15.20 11.28 -4.53
CA LYS A 260 15.46 12.06 -5.74
C LYS A 260 16.26 13.35 -5.48
N ILE A 261 16.02 14.02 -4.35
CA ILE A 261 16.69 15.27 -3.97
C ILE A 261 18.08 14.99 -3.37
N TYR A 262 18.17 14.09 -2.38
CA TYR A 262 19.37 13.94 -1.56
C TYR A 262 20.29 12.80 -1.98
N ALA A 263 19.77 11.74 -2.62
CA ALA A 263 20.60 10.63 -3.09
C ALA A 263 21.21 10.94 -4.47
N ASN A 264 22.24 11.80 -4.48
CA ASN A 264 22.96 12.10 -5.69
C ASN A 264 23.97 10.97 -6.01
N PRO A 265 23.95 10.37 -7.23
CA PRO A 265 24.88 9.30 -7.61
C PRO A 265 26.35 9.70 -7.54
N ARG A 266 26.67 11.00 -7.75
CA ARG A 266 28.03 11.55 -7.75
C ARG A 266 28.50 12.03 -6.37
N LEU A 267 27.59 12.18 -5.40
CA LEU A 267 27.86 12.77 -4.08
C LEU A 267 27.45 11.80 -2.96
N PHE A 268 28.05 10.59 -2.94
CA PHE A 268 27.84 9.60 -1.86
C PHE A 268 26.37 9.19 -1.61
N GLY A 269 25.47 9.32 -2.60
CA GLY A 269 24.05 9.00 -2.42
C GLY A 269 23.81 7.56 -1.97
N ARG A 270 24.57 6.57 -2.48
CA ARG A 270 24.49 5.17 -2.01
C ARG A 270 24.89 5.02 -0.56
N SER A 271 25.97 5.71 -0.14
CA SER A 271 26.45 5.68 1.26
C SER A 271 25.43 6.31 2.20
N LEU A 272 24.82 7.43 1.81
CA LEU A 272 23.74 8.08 2.55
C LEU A 272 22.56 7.09 2.78
N LEU A 273 22.09 6.43 1.73
CA LEU A 273 20.99 5.47 1.83
C LEU A 273 21.38 4.23 2.64
N SER A 274 22.63 3.77 2.56
CA SER A 274 23.14 2.66 3.39
C SER A 274 23.19 3.02 4.87
N VAL A 275 23.64 4.23 5.23
CA VAL A 275 23.60 4.73 6.60
C VAL A 275 22.19 4.85 7.09
N LEU A 276 21.31 5.45 6.30
CA LEU A 276 19.89 5.57 6.62
C LEU A 276 19.25 4.19 6.90
N PHE A 277 19.52 3.21 6.05
CA PHE A 277 19.01 1.84 6.24
C PHE A 277 19.48 1.22 7.56
N ARG A 278 20.76 1.44 7.94
CA ARG A 278 21.28 0.98 9.23
C ARG A 278 20.58 1.66 10.41
N MET A 279 20.36 2.97 10.31
CA MET A 279 19.63 3.73 11.33
C MET A 279 18.18 3.24 11.46
N GLU A 280 17.50 3.00 10.36
CA GLU A 280 16.14 2.45 10.33
C GLU A 280 16.07 1.07 11.00
N ASN A 281 17.07 0.22 10.79
CA ASN A 281 17.14 -1.09 11.44
C ASN A 281 17.50 -1.00 12.94
N ALA A 282 18.30 -0.01 13.32
CA ALA A 282 18.63 0.21 14.74
C ALA A 282 17.44 0.78 15.54
N TRP A 283 16.64 1.63 14.93
CA TRP A 283 15.49 2.28 15.56
C TRP A 283 14.18 2.10 14.76
N PRO A 284 13.75 0.85 14.47
CA PRO A 284 12.66 0.59 13.54
C PRO A 284 11.30 1.17 13.99
N ARG A 285 11.05 1.21 15.31
CA ARG A 285 9.81 1.78 15.85
C ARG A 285 9.78 3.31 15.74
N PHE A 286 10.93 3.97 15.95
CA PHE A 286 11.05 5.41 15.79
C PHE A 286 10.78 5.82 14.34
N PHE A 287 11.48 5.19 13.39
CA PHE A 287 11.30 5.50 11.98
C PHE A 287 9.93 5.06 11.42
N GLY A 288 9.32 4.00 11.96
CA GLY A 288 7.95 3.63 11.64
C GLY A 288 6.92 4.68 12.10
N ARG A 289 7.15 5.28 13.28
CA ARG A 289 6.27 6.30 13.83
C ARG A 289 6.39 7.65 13.12
N PHE A 290 7.60 8.08 12.82
CA PHE A 290 7.89 9.44 12.36
C PHE A 290 8.31 9.53 10.90
N GLY A 291 8.66 8.41 10.27
CA GLY A 291 9.02 8.32 8.85
C GLY A 291 7.80 8.28 7.91
N GLN A 292 8.04 8.04 6.63
CA GLN A 292 7.03 8.11 5.58
C GLN A 292 6.13 6.87 5.52
N TYR A 293 6.75 5.68 5.49
CA TYR A 293 6.06 4.42 5.26
C TYR A 293 6.25 3.48 6.45
N PRO A 294 5.27 3.45 7.37
CA PRO A 294 5.23 2.48 8.43
C PRO A 294 4.89 1.09 7.89
N MET A 295 5.38 0.08 8.58
CA MET A 295 4.97 -1.31 8.49
C MET A 295 4.22 -1.67 9.77
N ILE A 296 2.93 -1.90 9.66
CA ILE A 296 2.02 -2.24 10.74
C ILE A 296 1.91 -3.76 10.76
N VAL A 297 2.45 -4.38 11.78
CA VAL A 297 2.36 -5.83 11.97
C VAL A 297 1.22 -6.12 12.94
N VAL A 298 0.12 -6.61 12.40
CA VAL A 298 -1.08 -7.02 13.13
C VAL A 298 -0.91 -8.46 13.60
N ARG A 299 -1.32 -8.76 14.84
CA ARG A 299 -1.32 -10.13 15.37
C ARG A 299 -2.72 -10.48 15.86
N LYS A 300 -3.16 -11.67 15.51
CA LYS A 300 -4.40 -12.25 16.04
C LYS A 300 -4.07 -13.10 17.24
N ASN A 301 -4.69 -12.77 18.36
CA ASN A 301 -4.55 -13.55 19.59
C ASN A 301 -5.21 -14.94 19.40
N PRO A 302 -4.82 -15.95 20.22
CA PRO A 302 -5.56 -17.21 20.27
C PRO A 302 -7.02 -16.94 20.66
N PRO A 303 -7.95 -17.80 20.24
CA PRO A 303 -9.32 -17.73 20.72
C PRO A 303 -9.36 -17.84 22.24
N ALA A 304 -10.24 -17.04 22.88
CA ALA A 304 -10.42 -17.02 24.33
C ALA A 304 -11.04 -18.32 24.84
#